data_8da27c79afcf906e4a4e645b403e3497
#
_entry.id   8da27c79afcf906e4a4e645b403e3497
#
_cell.length_a   1.000
_cell.length_b   1.000
_cell.length_c   1.000
_cell.angle_alpha   90.00
_cell.angle_beta   90.00
_cell.angle_gamma   90.00
#
_symmetry.space_group_name_H-M   'P 1'
#
loop_
_entity.id
_entity.type
_entity.pdbx_description
1 polymer ?
#
loop_
_entity_poly.entity_id
_entity_poly.type
_entity_poly.pdbx_seq_one_letter_code
_entity_poly.pdbx_strand_id
1 'polypeptide(L)'
;MMPICAGTAVFRIAAIAAILLLAACSAVQLGYNSADTLLRWRGEQYFDFQGDQSEAYAARVESFMRWHRANALPEYVKFADQAARRIERGVSREDLVWGYDSIRAHAQTALRAAAGEVAGLLDQLAPEQLENLERRFARDNRNFE
;
A
#
# COMPACT_ATOMS: atom_id res chain seq x y z
N MET A 1 -35.45 42.49 2.33
CA MET A 1 -34.43 41.93 3.26
C MET A 1 -33.90 40.62 2.68
N MET A 2 -32.60 40.56 2.43
CA MET A 2 -31.93 39.64 1.48
C MET A 2 -31.64 38.27 2.07
N PRO A 3 -31.89 37.16 1.35
CA PRO A 3 -31.32 35.84 1.64
C PRO A 3 -30.26 35.46 0.58
N ILE A 4 -29.17 36.23 0.46
CA ILE A 4 -28.12 35.95 -0.56
C ILE A 4 -26.94 35.17 0.02
N CYS A 5 -26.86 34.98 1.36
CA CYS A 5 -25.66 34.37 1.98
C CYS A 5 -25.60 32.82 2.01
N ALA A 6 -26.74 32.14 1.87
CA ALA A 6 -26.73 30.65 1.98
C ALA A 6 -26.17 29.96 0.73
N GLY A 7 -26.46 30.47 -0.47
CA GLY A 7 -26.02 29.87 -1.72
C GLY A 7 -24.50 29.93 -1.95
N THR A 8 -23.88 31.04 -1.52
CA THR A 8 -22.41 31.21 -1.67
C THR A 8 -21.61 30.32 -0.70
N ALA A 9 -22.15 30.05 0.48
CA ALA A 9 -21.51 29.14 1.44
C ALA A 9 -21.58 27.69 0.96
N VAL A 10 -22.70 27.22 0.46
CA VAL A 10 -22.88 25.87 -0.12
C VAL A 10 -21.98 25.70 -1.32
N PHE A 11 -21.89 26.66 -2.23
CA PHE A 11 -20.99 26.59 -3.39
C PHE A 11 -19.52 26.51 -2.98
N ARG A 12 -19.11 27.31 -1.98
CA ARG A 12 -17.72 27.25 -1.45
C ARG A 12 -17.40 25.89 -0.83
N ILE A 13 -18.31 25.32 -0.04
CA ILE A 13 -18.13 23.98 0.56
C ILE A 13 -18.05 22.92 -0.53
N ALA A 14 -18.92 22.95 -1.53
CA ALA A 14 -18.88 22.02 -2.66
C ALA A 14 -17.58 22.14 -3.46
N ALA A 15 -17.09 23.35 -3.71
CA ALA A 15 -15.82 23.58 -4.40
C ALA A 15 -14.62 23.06 -3.59
N ILE A 16 -14.58 23.30 -2.27
CA ILE A 16 -13.53 22.76 -1.39
C ILE A 16 -13.58 21.23 -1.36
N ALA A 17 -14.76 20.63 -1.24
CA ALA A 17 -14.93 19.18 -1.27
C ALA A 17 -14.45 18.58 -2.60
N ALA A 18 -14.77 19.20 -3.73
CA ALA A 18 -14.30 18.77 -5.05
C ALA A 18 -12.76 18.85 -5.16
N ILE A 19 -12.15 19.93 -4.68
CA ILE A 19 -10.68 20.09 -4.66
C ILE A 19 -10.03 19.01 -3.78
N LEU A 20 -10.59 18.71 -2.61
CA LEU A 20 -10.09 17.69 -1.69
C LEU A 20 -10.20 16.30 -2.31
N LEU A 21 -11.27 15.99 -3.02
CA LEU A 21 -11.44 14.71 -3.73
C LEU A 21 -10.43 14.55 -4.86
N LEU A 22 -10.20 15.61 -5.65
CA LEU A 22 -9.18 15.59 -6.71
C LEU A 22 -7.76 15.45 -6.13
N ALA A 23 -7.46 16.14 -5.04
CA ALA A 23 -6.18 16.02 -4.36
C ALA A 23 -5.96 14.63 -3.75
N ALA A 24 -6.99 13.98 -3.22
CA ALA A 24 -6.90 12.62 -2.69
C ALA A 24 -6.54 11.59 -3.77
N CYS A 25 -7.17 11.65 -4.95
CA CYS A 25 -6.83 10.77 -6.08
C CYS A 25 -5.37 10.98 -6.53
N SER A 26 -4.92 12.24 -6.60
CA SER A 26 -3.54 12.57 -6.98
C SER A 26 -2.53 12.07 -5.95
N ALA A 27 -2.83 12.15 -4.66
CA ALA A 27 -1.95 11.69 -3.59
C ALA A 27 -1.78 10.16 -3.61
N VAL A 28 -2.87 9.41 -3.81
CA VAL A 28 -2.81 7.94 -3.95
C VAL A 28 -1.99 7.54 -5.17
N GLN A 29 -2.22 8.18 -6.31
CA GLN A 29 -1.47 7.90 -7.54
C GLN A 29 0.02 8.23 -7.37
N LEU A 30 0.34 9.37 -6.76
CA LEU A 30 1.73 9.77 -6.49
C LEU A 30 2.40 8.79 -5.51
N GLY A 31 1.72 8.43 -4.42
CA GLY A 31 2.21 7.46 -3.43
C GLY A 31 2.46 6.09 -4.06
N TYR A 32 1.55 5.61 -4.90
CA TYR A 32 1.72 4.35 -5.60
C TYR A 32 2.86 4.37 -6.63
N ASN A 33 3.00 5.48 -7.38
CA ASN A 33 4.08 5.65 -8.36
C ASN A 33 5.46 5.78 -7.70
N SER A 34 5.52 6.15 -6.42
CA SER A 34 6.75 6.24 -5.64
C SER A 34 7.01 5.00 -4.77
N ALA A 35 6.13 3.99 -4.84
CA ALA A 35 6.21 2.82 -3.96
C ALA A 35 7.49 2.00 -4.20
N ASP A 36 7.94 1.90 -5.44
CA ASP A 36 9.19 1.22 -5.81
C ASP A 36 10.40 1.91 -5.17
N THR A 37 10.46 3.24 -5.26
CA THR A 37 11.53 4.05 -4.64
C THR A 37 11.53 3.91 -3.12
N LEU A 38 10.34 3.94 -2.50
CA LEU A 38 10.19 3.76 -1.05
C LEU A 38 10.62 2.35 -0.61
N LEU A 39 10.23 1.31 -1.35
CA LEU A 39 10.61 -0.07 -1.04
C LEU A 39 12.12 -0.27 -1.16
N ARG A 40 12.76 0.28 -2.21
CA ARG A 40 14.22 0.24 -2.38
C ARG A 40 14.93 0.91 -1.21
N TRP A 41 14.56 2.15 -0.91
CA TRP A 41 15.12 2.91 0.21
C TRP A 41 14.96 2.18 1.56
N ARG A 42 13.79 1.58 1.83
CA ARG A 42 13.56 0.79 3.05
C ARG A 42 14.43 -0.46 3.07
N GLY A 43 14.55 -1.18 1.96
CA GLY A 43 15.40 -2.37 1.87
C GLY A 43 16.86 -2.04 2.16
N GLU A 44 17.40 -0.98 1.56
CA GLU A 44 18.77 -0.53 1.83
C GLU A 44 19.03 -0.26 3.31
N GLN A 45 18.03 0.28 4.02
CA GLN A 45 18.14 0.50 5.47
C GLN A 45 18.13 -0.76 6.31
N TYR A 46 17.47 -1.84 5.83
CA TYR A 46 17.31 -3.07 6.61
C TYR A 46 18.38 -4.10 6.32
N PHE A 47 18.83 -4.25 5.08
CA PHE A 47 19.63 -5.38 4.64
C PHE A 47 21.15 -5.12 4.60
N ASP A 48 21.60 -3.88 4.78
CA ASP A 48 23.03 -3.49 4.69
C ASP A 48 23.70 -4.04 3.42
N PHE A 49 23.09 -3.81 2.24
CA PHE A 49 23.54 -4.37 0.98
C PHE A 49 25.00 -4.05 0.65
N GLN A 50 25.70 -5.02 0.08
CA GLN A 50 27.08 -4.94 -0.35
C GLN A 50 27.21 -5.30 -1.83
N GLY A 51 28.12 -4.62 -2.53
CA GLY A 51 28.39 -4.89 -3.94
C GLY A 51 27.13 -4.72 -4.80
N ASP A 52 26.81 -5.73 -5.57
CA ASP A 52 25.68 -5.80 -6.51
C ASP A 52 24.33 -6.21 -5.89
N GLN A 53 24.30 -6.49 -4.57
CA GLN A 53 23.06 -6.86 -3.87
C GLN A 53 21.98 -5.79 -3.93
N SER A 54 22.35 -4.50 -3.89
CA SER A 54 21.40 -3.39 -4.02
C SER A 54 20.71 -3.39 -5.38
N GLU A 55 21.47 -3.68 -6.45
CA GLU A 55 20.93 -3.77 -7.80
C GLU A 55 20.04 -5.01 -7.98
N ALA A 56 20.45 -6.15 -7.44
CA ALA A 56 19.65 -7.37 -7.42
C ALA A 56 18.34 -7.17 -6.65
N TYR A 57 18.38 -6.46 -5.51
CA TYR A 57 17.17 -6.10 -4.75
C TYR A 57 16.26 -5.16 -5.54
N ALA A 58 16.81 -4.14 -6.20
CA ALA A 58 16.05 -3.23 -7.02
C ALA A 58 15.29 -3.95 -8.15
N ALA A 59 15.91 -4.93 -8.80
CA ALA A 59 15.27 -5.76 -9.82
C ALA A 59 14.11 -6.61 -9.25
N ARG A 60 14.24 -7.12 -8.01
CA ARG A 60 13.16 -7.85 -7.32
C ARG A 60 11.98 -6.95 -6.95
N VAL A 61 12.26 -5.74 -6.47
CA VAL A 61 11.21 -4.72 -6.21
C VAL A 61 10.45 -4.41 -7.50
N GLU A 62 11.17 -4.22 -8.61
CA GLU A 62 10.54 -3.98 -9.90
C GLU A 62 9.68 -5.17 -10.37
N SER A 63 10.17 -6.40 -10.20
CA SER A 63 9.42 -7.63 -10.50
C SER A 63 8.12 -7.69 -9.68
N PHE A 64 8.21 -7.48 -8.37
CA PHE A 64 7.05 -7.42 -7.49
C PHE A 64 6.06 -6.33 -7.91
N MET A 65 6.51 -5.12 -8.23
CA MET A 65 5.64 -4.03 -8.66
C MET A 65 4.96 -4.29 -9.99
N ARG A 66 5.65 -4.95 -10.95
CA ARG A 66 5.02 -5.41 -12.20
C ARG A 66 3.92 -6.43 -11.92
N TRP A 67 4.22 -7.44 -11.08
CA TRP A 67 3.22 -8.44 -10.67
C TRP A 67 2.03 -7.78 -9.98
N HIS A 68 2.28 -6.87 -9.05
CA HIS A 68 1.24 -6.16 -8.29
C HIS A 68 0.30 -5.37 -9.20
N ARG A 69 0.85 -4.66 -10.19
CA ARG A 69 0.06 -3.92 -11.18
C ARG A 69 -0.81 -4.85 -12.04
N ALA A 70 -0.25 -5.98 -12.47
CA ALA A 70 -0.93 -6.88 -13.38
C ALA A 70 -1.98 -7.77 -12.69
N ASN A 71 -1.76 -8.15 -11.43
CA ASN A 71 -2.56 -9.17 -10.74
C ASN A 71 -3.34 -8.62 -9.53
N ALA A 72 -2.74 -7.77 -8.71
CA ALA A 72 -3.37 -7.29 -7.48
C ALA A 72 -4.31 -6.11 -7.74
N LEU A 73 -3.89 -5.10 -8.49
CA LEU A 73 -4.71 -3.90 -8.73
C LEU A 73 -6.06 -4.20 -9.38
N PRO A 74 -6.20 -5.08 -10.39
CA PRO A 74 -7.51 -5.42 -10.95
C PRO A 74 -8.47 -6.03 -9.91
N GLU A 75 -7.95 -6.83 -8.98
CA GLU A 75 -8.76 -7.41 -7.91
C GLU A 75 -9.18 -6.34 -6.87
N TYR A 76 -8.33 -5.34 -6.60
CA TYR A 76 -8.69 -4.21 -5.75
C TYR A 76 -9.80 -3.35 -6.37
N VAL A 77 -9.79 -3.16 -7.69
CA VAL A 77 -10.87 -2.49 -8.42
C VAL A 77 -12.19 -3.27 -8.27
N LYS A 78 -12.17 -4.59 -8.48
CA LYS A 78 -13.35 -5.44 -8.30
C LYS A 78 -13.89 -5.38 -6.86
N PHE A 79 -12.99 -5.41 -5.89
CA PHE A 79 -13.36 -5.26 -4.47
C PHE A 79 -14.02 -3.90 -4.20
N ALA A 80 -13.44 -2.80 -4.71
CA ALA A 80 -13.98 -1.46 -4.55
C ALA A 80 -15.38 -1.31 -5.16
N ASP A 81 -15.59 -1.85 -6.36
CA ASP A 81 -16.90 -1.87 -7.02
C ASP A 81 -17.95 -2.66 -6.22
N GLN A 82 -17.57 -3.79 -5.64
CA GLN A 82 -18.46 -4.58 -4.80
C GLN A 82 -18.77 -3.84 -3.48
N ALA A 83 -17.77 -3.21 -2.87
CA ALA A 83 -17.94 -2.41 -1.66
C ALA A 83 -18.88 -1.22 -1.89
N ALA A 84 -18.72 -0.49 -3.00
CA ALA A 84 -19.61 0.60 -3.38
C ALA A 84 -21.07 0.14 -3.47
N ARG A 85 -21.34 -0.95 -4.20
CA ARG A 85 -22.70 -1.52 -4.32
C ARG A 85 -23.30 -1.97 -2.98
N ARG A 86 -22.43 -2.43 -2.04
CA ARG A 86 -22.89 -2.82 -0.70
C ARG A 86 -23.24 -1.61 0.14
N ILE A 87 -22.46 -0.54 0.04
CA ILE A 87 -22.70 0.74 0.73
C ILE A 87 -24.00 1.37 0.24
N GLU A 88 -24.27 1.40 -1.08
CA GLU A 88 -25.47 1.98 -1.68
C GLU A 88 -26.78 1.33 -1.20
N ARG A 89 -26.79 0.03 -0.94
CA ARG A 89 -27.97 -0.68 -0.43
C ARG A 89 -28.12 -0.68 1.09
N GLY A 90 -27.20 -0.04 1.81
CA GLY A 90 -27.11 -0.06 3.26
C GLY A 90 -26.14 -1.16 3.75
N VAL A 91 -25.25 -0.78 4.65
CA VAL A 91 -24.19 -1.68 5.18
C VAL A 91 -24.76 -2.59 6.26
N SER A 92 -24.64 -3.90 6.10
CA SER A 92 -24.97 -4.91 7.09
C SER A 92 -23.72 -5.37 7.89
N ARG A 93 -23.93 -6.16 8.94
CA ARG A 93 -22.83 -6.82 9.67
C ARG A 93 -22.06 -7.79 8.76
N GLU A 94 -22.75 -8.51 7.92
CA GLU A 94 -22.18 -9.45 6.96
C GLU A 94 -21.30 -8.74 5.93
N ASP A 95 -21.65 -7.51 5.54
CA ASP A 95 -20.85 -6.69 4.65
C ASP A 95 -19.53 -6.24 5.31
N LEU A 96 -19.53 -5.97 6.61
CA LEU A 96 -18.31 -5.65 7.36
C LEU A 96 -17.38 -6.87 7.46
N VAL A 97 -17.92 -8.06 7.76
CA VAL A 97 -17.15 -9.32 7.79
C VAL A 97 -16.56 -9.60 6.41
N TRP A 98 -17.37 -9.53 5.36
CA TRP A 98 -16.91 -9.70 3.99
C TRP A 98 -15.79 -8.71 3.64
N GLY A 99 -15.93 -7.44 4.01
CA GLY A 99 -14.91 -6.42 3.76
C GLY A 99 -13.59 -6.75 4.44
N TYR A 100 -13.63 -7.12 5.72
CA TYR A 100 -12.47 -7.54 6.48
C TYR A 100 -11.77 -8.76 5.87
N ASP A 101 -12.52 -9.82 5.56
CA ASP A 101 -12.00 -11.06 5.00
C ASP A 101 -11.40 -10.82 3.61
N SER A 102 -12.03 -9.98 2.78
CA SER A 102 -11.53 -9.61 1.46
C SER A 102 -10.21 -8.84 1.54
N ILE A 103 -10.13 -7.84 2.41
CA ILE A 103 -8.88 -7.08 2.62
C ILE A 103 -7.77 -8.01 3.11
N ARG A 104 -8.08 -8.89 4.06
CA ARG A 104 -7.12 -9.88 4.57
C ARG A 104 -6.62 -10.82 3.47
N ALA A 105 -7.52 -11.32 2.63
CA ALA A 105 -7.17 -12.19 1.51
C ALA A 105 -6.26 -11.50 0.50
N HIS A 106 -6.57 -10.24 0.14
CA HIS A 106 -5.73 -9.44 -0.75
C HIS A 106 -4.34 -9.18 -0.15
N ALA A 107 -4.28 -8.81 1.13
CA ALA A 107 -3.01 -8.62 1.83
C ALA A 107 -2.16 -9.90 1.85
N GLN A 108 -2.77 -11.06 2.17
CA GLN A 108 -2.08 -12.34 2.16
C GLN A 108 -1.54 -12.70 0.76
N THR A 109 -2.28 -12.41 -0.30
CA THR A 109 -1.84 -12.66 -1.68
C THR A 109 -0.64 -11.80 -2.04
N ALA A 110 -0.67 -10.51 -1.71
CA ALA A 110 0.46 -9.60 -1.93
C ALA A 110 1.69 -10.00 -1.11
N LEU A 111 1.50 -10.38 0.17
CA LEU A 111 2.59 -10.84 1.05
C LEU A 111 3.23 -12.13 0.54
N ARG A 112 2.46 -13.09 0.02
CA ARG A 112 3.02 -14.33 -0.56
C ARG A 112 3.86 -14.05 -1.81
N ALA A 113 3.41 -13.14 -2.67
CA ALA A 113 4.19 -12.71 -3.84
C ALA A 113 5.49 -12.02 -3.43
N ALA A 114 5.43 -11.10 -2.46
CA ALA A 114 6.62 -10.44 -1.90
C ALA A 114 7.57 -11.43 -1.22
N ALA A 115 7.05 -12.41 -0.48
CA ALA A 115 7.87 -13.41 0.21
C ALA A 115 8.72 -14.23 -0.76
N GLY A 116 8.22 -14.55 -1.96
CA GLY A 116 9.00 -15.22 -3.00
C GLY A 116 10.21 -14.41 -3.47
N GLU A 117 10.02 -13.09 -3.64
CA GLU A 117 11.12 -12.19 -4.02
C GLU A 117 12.14 -12.02 -2.87
N VAL A 118 11.66 -11.92 -1.63
CA VAL A 118 12.52 -11.78 -0.44
C VAL A 118 13.30 -13.05 -0.16
N ALA A 119 12.71 -14.23 -0.28
CA ALA A 119 13.42 -15.51 -0.05
C ALA A 119 14.67 -15.62 -0.92
N GLY A 120 14.53 -15.36 -2.23
CA GLY A 120 15.68 -15.39 -3.14
C GLY A 120 16.73 -14.28 -2.89
N LEU A 121 16.39 -13.24 -2.11
CA LEU A 121 17.35 -12.25 -1.64
C LEU A 121 18.10 -12.75 -0.41
N LEU A 122 17.40 -13.34 0.56
CA LEU A 122 18.01 -13.83 1.81
C LEU A 122 19.11 -14.87 1.55
N ASP A 123 18.96 -15.70 0.52
CA ASP A 123 19.96 -16.67 0.10
C ASP A 123 21.29 -16.04 -0.37
N GLN A 124 21.29 -14.73 -0.66
CA GLN A 124 22.47 -13.99 -1.15
C GLN A 124 23.14 -13.14 -0.06
N LEU A 125 22.53 -13.07 1.13
CA LEU A 125 23.07 -12.29 2.24
C LEU A 125 24.16 -13.03 2.99
N ALA A 126 25.21 -12.31 3.40
CA ALA A 126 26.22 -12.83 4.30
C ALA A 126 25.63 -13.10 5.71
N PRO A 127 26.21 -14.03 6.49
CA PRO A 127 25.74 -14.32 7.85
C PRO A 127 25.63 -13.09 8.74
N GLU A 128 26.57 -12.16 8.64
CA GLU A 128 26.60 -10.90 9.41
C GLU A 128 25.45 -9.98 9.05
N GLN A 129 25.02 -9.97 7.77
CA GLN A 129 23.86 -9.21 7.31
C GLN A 129 22.55 -9.80 7.87
N LEU A 130 22.44 -11.13 7.91
CA LEU A 130 21.28 -11.81 8.53
C LEU A 130 21.17 -11.52 10.02
N GLU A 131 22.28 -11.56 10.78
CA GLU A 131 22.31 -11.20 12.18
C GLU A 131 21.91 -9.71 12.40
N ASN A 132 22.36 -8.81 11.53
CA ASN A 132 21.97 -7.41 11.55
C ASN A 132 20.48 -7.24 11.34
N LEU A 133 19.91 -7.97 10.36
CA LEU A 133 18.49 -7.96 10.04
C LEU A 133 17.66 -8.44 11.24
N GLU A 134 18.03 -9.56 11.85
CA GLU A 134 17.35 -10.09 13.05
C GLU A 134 17.38 -9.08 14.21
N ARG A 135 18.52 -8.43 14.46
CA ARG A 135 18.62 -7.39 15.48
C ARG A 135 17.74 -6.18 15.20
N ARG A 136 17.58 -5.79 13.94
CA ARG A 136 16.69 -4.70 13.53
C ARG A 136 15.23 -5.07 13.76
N PHE A 137 14.80 -6.23 13.31
CA PHE A 137 13.43 -6.72 13.56
C PHE A 137 13.12 -6.85 15.06
N ALA A 138 14.05 -7.36 15.84
CA ALA A 138 13.87 -7.46 17.29
C ALA A 138 13.72 -6.09 17.98
N ARG A 139 14.41 -5.05 17.48
CA ARG A 139 14.23 -3.68 18.00
C ARG A 139 12.87 -3.10 17.61
N ASP A 140 12.50 -3.26 16.33
CA ASP A 140 11.25 -2.68 15.83
C ASP A 140 10.03 -3.33 16.48
N ASN A 141 10.05 -4.65 16.68
CA ASN A 141 8.97 -5.37 17.36
C ASN A 141 8.79 -4.90 18.81
N ARG A 142 9.88 -4.60 19.56
CA ARG A 142 9.76 -4.05 20.92
C ARG A 142 9.13 -2.64 20.95
N ASN A 143 9.18 -1.90 19.88
CA ASN A 143 8.55 -0.57 19.79
C ASN A 143 7.04 -0.64 19.51
N PHE A 144 6.51 -1.84 19.20
CA PHE A 144 5.08 -2.08 18.99
C PHE A 144 4.35 -2.64 20.22
N GLU A 145 5.07 -3.07 21.26
CA GLU A 145 4.54 -3.52 22.57
C GLU A 145 4.38 -2.34 23.53
#